data_bff6c41b97e59f27463ab11b475eb386
#
_entry.id   bff6c41b97e59f27463ab11b475eb386
#
_cell.length_a   1.000
_cell.length_b   1.000
_cell.length_c   1.000
_cell.angle_alpha   90.00
_cell.angle_beta   90.00
_cell.angle_gamma   90.00
#
_symmetry.space_group_name_H-M   'P 1'
#
loop_
_entity.id
_entity.type
_entity.pdbx_description
1 polymer ?
#
loop_
_entity_poly.entity_id
_entity_poly.type
_entity_poly.pdbx_seq_one_letter_code
_entity_poly.pdbx_strand_id
1 'polypeptide(L)'
;MKNRRLVIIFVPALLVLAALAVIFWPQEPIPEGAVSARDIVSFCVGDVTDDGVPELLVISGSGKITDDDFAAGERYGQLLLVCDASIARDLTSLRYIPAEKIYYSIDLAGIKPMKVQVGDINGDGINEVAICVYKTAKFHEVMAKRPFFFDLVEGNLIPVWLGSRLSRPFDDYVLFDVNADGVDEIVSIEHLENGGRVVALYEWKGFGFEVITQSEELEGKKPRFDSETPWAAGDIAEISVLFSDSTKHVRLIFNLKKNEG
;
A
#
# COMPACT_ATOMS: atom_id res chain seq x y z
N MET A 1 47.46 -48.88 10.85
CA MET A 1 46.05 -48.53 10.52
C MET A 1 45.40 -47.89 11.76
N LYS A 2 45.50 -46.58 11.90
CA LYS A 2 44.72 -45.81 12.90
C LYS A 2 44.86 -44.31 12.56
N ASN A 3 43.77 -43.59 12.53
CA ASN A 3 43.61 -42.14 12.45
C ASN A 3 43.09 -41.57 11.12
N ARG A 4 41.85 -41.94 10.78
CA ARG A 4 41.09 -41.19 9.76
C ARG A 4 39.62 -40.88 10.15
N ARG A 5 39.26 -40.89 11.44
CA ARG A 5 37.85 -40.64 11.84
C ARG A 5 37.61 -39.40 12.69
N LEU A 6 38.61 -38.55 12.92
CA LEU A 6 38.42 -37.41 13.85
C LEU A 6 38.25 -36.06 13.18
N VAL A 7 38.38 -35.94 11.84
CA VAL A 7 38.36 -34.64 11.16
C VAL A 7 36.97 -34.25 10.66
N ILE A 8 36.03 -35.19 10.55
CA ILE A 8 34.72 -34.90 9.89
C ILE A 8 33.66 -34.32 10.86
N ILE A 9 33.88 -34.39 12.18
CA ILE A 9 32.86 -33.94 13.18
C ILE A 9 32.99 -32.44 13.51
N PHE A 10 34.13 -31.80 13.26
CA PHE A 10 34.36 -30.39 13.61
C PHE A 10 33.81 -29.39 12.62
N VAL A 11 33.69 -29.73 11.34
CA VAL A 11 33.24 -28.78 10.29
C VAL A 11 31.76 -28.40 10.45
N PRO A 12 30.80 -29.33 10.68
CA PRO A 12 29.41 -28.94 10.87
C PRO A 12 29.18 -28.21 12.20
N ALA A 13 29.91 -28.51 13.26
CA ALA A 13 29.81 -27.81 14.54
C ALA A 13 30.32 -26.35 14.42
N LEU A 14 31.37 -26.11 13.67
CA LEU A 14 31.89 -24.75 13.43
C LEU A 14 30.94 -23.90 12.59
N LEU A 15 30.29 -24.50 11.59
CA LEU A 15 29.28 -23.83 10.78
C LEU A 15 28.01 -23.50 11.59
N VAL A 16 27.57 -24.38 12.48
CA VAL A 16 26.45 -24.13 13.39
C VAL A 16 26.79 -23.03 14.39
N LEU A 17 28.00 -23.05 14.97
CA LEU A 17 28.45 -21.98 15.86
C LEU A 17 28.60 -20.63 15.14
N ALA A 18 29.10 -20.63 13.91
CA ALA A 18 29.15 -19.42 13.11
C ALA A 18 27.76 -18.88 12.74
N ALA A 19 26.81 -19.77 12.40
CA ALA A 19 25.41 -19.39 12.15
C ALA A 19 24.73 -18.86 13.42
N LEU A 20 24.96 -19.51 14.58
CA LEU A 20 24.45 -19.02 15.86
C LEU A 20 25.11 -17.69 16.27
N ALA A 21 26.40 -17.48 16.00
CA ALA A 21 27.05 -16.21 16.27
C ALA A 21 26.47 -15.07 15.44
N VAL A 22 26.08 -15.32 14.18
CA VAL A 22 25.39 -14.32 13.34
C VAL A 22 23.99 -14.01 13.88
N ILE A 23 23.27 -15.04 14.38
CA ILE A 23 21.92 -14.88 14.94
C ILE A 23 21.94 -14.14 16.29
N PHE A 24 22.97 -14.38 17.11
CA PHE A 24 23.13 -13.81 18.45
C PHE A 24 24.08 -12.60 18.50
N TRP A 25 24.57 -12.12 17.34
CA TRP A 25 25.37 -10.90 17.35
C TRP A 25 24.51 -9.74 17.80
N PRO A 26 24.93 -8.98 18.83
CA PRO A 26 24.18 -7.82 19.27
C PRO A 26 23.97 -6.87 18.09
N GLN A 27 22.71 -6.69 17.70
CA GLN A 27 22.40 -5.68 16.67
C GLN A 27 22.70 -4.33 17.29
N GLU A 28 23.49 -3.51 16.61
CA GLU A 28 23.69 -2.14 17.06
C GLU A 28 22.33 -1.45 17.24
N PRO A 29 22.13 -0.61 18.24
CA PRO A 29 20.89 0.10 18.42
C PRO A 29 20.60 0.98 17.19
N ILE A 30 19.32 1.16 16.90
CA ILE A 30 18.90 2.11 15.86
C ILE A 30 19.22 3.51 16.39
N PRO A 31 19.87 4.39 15.58
CA PRO A 31 20.17 5.76 16.00
C PRO A 31 18.90 6.52 16.42
N GLU A 32 19.08 7.49 17.31
CA GLU A 32 17.98 8.36 17.76
C GLU A 32 17.34 9.09 16.56
N GLY A 33 16.01 9.13 16.53
CA GLY A 33 15.24 9.73 15.45
C GLY A 33 15.13 8.90 14.16
N ALA A 34 15.93 7.82 14.02
CA ALA A 34 15.81 6.91 12.88
C ALA A 34 14.67 5.91 13.09
N VAL A 35 14.07 5.43 11.96
CA VAL A 35 12.93 4.50 11.98
C VAL A 35 13.35 3.16 11.38
N SER A 36 13.00 2.07 12.08
CA SER A 36 13.31 0.69 11.63
C SER A 36 12.69 0.38 10.28
N ALA A 37 13.49 -0.06 9.32
CA ALA A 37 12.97 -0.51 8.04
C ALA A 37 12.16 -1.81 8.12
N ARG A 38 12.31 -2.58 9.20
CA ARG A 38 11.51 -3.80 9.45
C ARG A 38 10.04 -3.49 9.78
N ASP A 39 9.77 -2.27 10.26
CA ASP A 39 8.45 -1.83 10.66
C ASP A 39 7.70 -1.12 9.51
N ILE A 40 8.27 -1.09 8.30
CA ILE A 40 7.59 -0.57 7.13
C ILE A 40 6.41 -1.47 6.78
N VAL A 41 5.23 -0.87 6.67
CA VAL A 41 3.98 -1.52 6.29
C VAL A 41 3.69 -1.29 4.81
N SER A 42 3.86 -0.04 4.36
CA SER A 42 3.61 0.39 2.99
C SER A 42 4.48 1.60 2.66
N PHE A 43 4.80 1.78 1.39
CA PHE A 43 5.46 2.99 0.90
C PHE A 43 5.06 3.28 -0.54
N CYS A 44 5.22 4.54 -0.95
CA CYS A 44 5.11 5.00 -2.33
C CYS A 44 6.04 6.21 -2.55
N VAL A 45 6.20 6.60 -3.81
CA VAL A 45 6.98 7.79 -4.20
C VAL A 45 6.08 8.68 -5.04
N GLY A 46 6.03 9.97 -4.73
CA GLY A 46 5.28 10.97 -5.48
C GLY A 46 5.56 12.35 -4.93
N ASP A 47 5.36 13.37 -5.75
CA ASP A 47 5.45 14.77 -5.34
C ASP A 47 4.18 15.13 -4.58
N VAL A 48 4.29 15.37 -3.28
CA VAL A 48 3.18 15.75 -2.39
C VAL A 48 3.36 17.13 -1.76
N THR A 49 4.45 17.81 -2.12
CA THR A 49 4.75 19.18 -1.68
C THR A 49 4.57 20.20 -2.78
N ASP A 50 4.24 19.77 -4.00
CA ASP A 50 4.05 20.57 -5.20
C ASP A 50 5.30 21.41 -5.57
N ASP A 51 6.48 20.88 -5.30
CA ASP A 51 7.75 21.52 -5.62
C ASP A 51 8.45 20.93 -6.86
N GLY A 52 7.83 19.92 -7.48
CA GLY A 52 8.36 19.18 -8.63
C GLY A 52 9.39 18.13 -8.29
N VAL A 53 9.64 17.87 -7.00
CA VAL A 53 10.56 16.85 -6.52
C VAL A 53 9.77 15.78 -5.75
N PRO A 54 9.83 14.51 -6.15
CA PRO A 54 9.07 13.49 -5.46
C PRO A 54 9.64 13.19 -4.07
N GLU A 55 8.75 12.93 -3.11
CA GLU A 55 9.07 12.39 -1.79
C GLU A 55 8.82 10.89 -1.73
N LEU A 56 9.49 10.23 -0.78
CA LEU A 56 9.18 8.89 -0.33
C LEU A 56 8.24 8.96 0.88
N LEU A 57 7.02 8.45 0.72
CA LEU A 57 6.06 8.31 1.80
C LEU A 57 6.11 6.90 2.36
N VAL A 58 6.15 6.76 3.69
CA VAL A 58 6.27 5.46 4.37
C VAL A 58 5.27 5.36 5.51
N ILE A 59 4.44 4.33 5.51
CA ILE A 59 3.69 3.91 6.70
C ILE A 59 4.57 2.96 7.50
N SER A 60 4.85 3.34 8.76
CA SER A 60 5.68 2.56 9.67
C SER A 60 4.94 2.17 10.94
N GLY A 61 5.16 0.94 11.41
CA GLY A 61 4.61 0.37 12.63
C GLY A 61 4.51 -1.14 12.59
N SER A 62 4.10 -1.75 13.72
CA SER A 62 4.07 -3.21 13.91
C SER A 62 2.69 -3.77 14.26
N GLY A 63 1.63 -2.98 14.10
CA GLY A 63 0.26 -3.39 14.39
C GLY A 63 -0.25 -4.49 13.45
N LYS A 64 -1.20 -5.29 13.93
CA LYS A 64 -1.86 -6.37 13.16
C LYS A 64 -3.35 -6.40 13.46
N ILE A 65 -4.18 -6.54 12.42
CA ILE A 65 -5.63 -6.65 12.57
C ILE A 65 -6.00 -8.07 12.98
N THR A 66 -6.86 -8.21 13.99
CA THR A 66 -7.29 -9.50 14.55
C THR A 66 -8.81 -9.65 14.63
N ASP A 67 -9.55 -8.58 14.43
CA ASP A 67 -10.97 -8.43 14.75
C ASP A 67 -11.88 -8.29 13.52
N ASP A 68 -11.38 -8.59 12.31
CA ASP A 68 -12.11 -8.47 11.06
C ASP A 68 -11.84 -9.67 10.14
N ASP A 69 -12.88 -10.35 9.68
CA ASP A 69 -12.77 -11.52 8.80
C ASP A 69 -12.14 -11.20 7.44
N PHE A 70 -12.29 -9.97 6.94
CA PHE A 70 -11.75 -9.54 5.64
C PHE A 70 -10.31 -9.05 5.72
N ALA A 71 -9.94 -8.40 6.83
CA ALA A 71 -8.64 -7.80 7.04
C ALA A 71 -7.77 -8.55 8.05
N ALA A 72 -8.22 -9.70 8.56
CA ALA A 72 -7.51 -10.46 9.58
C ALA A 72 -6.09 -10.84 9.13
N GLY A 73 -5.12 -10.50 9.97
CA GLY A 73 -3.71 -10.76 9.74
C GLY A 73 -2.98 -9.67 8.98
N GLU A 74 -3.69 -8.69 8.40
CA GLU A 74 -3.05 -7.54 7.75
C GLU A 74 -2.34 -6.63 8.76
N ARG A 75 -1.24 -6.02 8.31
CA ARG A 75 -0.44 -5.11 9.13
C ARG A 75 -0.96 -3.68 8.99
N TYR A 76 -0.84 -2.92 10.09
CA TYR A 76 -1.02 -1.48 10.07
C TYR A 76 0.12 -0.77 10.79
N GLY A 77 0.33 0.49 10.42
CA GLY A 77 1.31 1.36 11.02
C GLY A 77 0.73 2.30 12.08
N GLN A 78 1.57 3.22 12.51
CA GLN A 78 1.24 4.27 13.47
C GLN A 78 1.75 5.62 13.01
N LEU A 79 2.75 5.65 12.13
CA LEU A 79 3.38 6.85 11.62
C LEU A 79 3.27 6.90 10.10
N LEU A 80 3.04 8.09 9.57
CA LEU A 80 3.39 8.46 8.20
C LEU A 80 4.69 9.24 8.25
N LEU A 81 5.70 8.76 7.53
CA LEU A 81 6.95 9.47 7.30
C LEU A 81 6.94 10.04 5.89
N VAL A 82 7.36 11.29 5.74
CA VAL A 82 7.66 11.92 4.46
C VAL A 82 9.17 12.10 4.39
N CYS A 83 9.80 11.48 3.41
CA CYS A 83 11.25 11.32 3.36
C CYS A 83 11.83 11.74 2.01
N ASP A 84 13.15 11.97 2.00
CA ASP A 84 13.93 12.12 0.78
C ASP A 84 13.80 10.85 -0.10
N ALA A 85 13.29 11.00 -1.33
CA ALA A 85 13.08 9.88 -2.25
C ALA A 85 14.38 9.22 -2.72
N SER A 86 15.54 9.81 -2.50
CA SER A 86 16.83 9.21 -2.88
C SER A 86 17.08 7.84 -2.25
N ILE A 87 16.44 7.55 -1.09
CA ILE A 87 16.57 6.26 -0.40
C ILE A 87 15.57 5.19 -0.87
N ALA A 88 14.62 5.54 -1.73
CA ALA A 88 13.53 4.63 -2.13
C ALA A 88 14.04 3.34 -2.78
N ARG A 89 15.08 3.42 -3.63
CA ARG A 89 15.65 2.26 -4.32
C ARG A 89 16.26 1.24 -3.38
N ASP A 90 16.84 1.71 -2.29
CA ASP A 90 17.56 0.89 -1.31
C ASP A 90 16.71 0.54 -0.09
N LEU A 91 15.46 1.02 -0.03
CA LEU A 91 14.60 0.94 1.15
C LEU A 91 14.48 -0.48 1.73
N THR A 92 14.35 -1.49 0.88
CA THR A 92 14.24 -2.90 1.29
C THR A 92 15.54 -3.49 1.82
N SER A 93 16.69 -2.88 1.51
CA SER A 93 18.02 -3.28 1.98
C SER A 93 18.49 -2.49 3.20
N LEU A 94 17.83 -1.37 3.50
CA LEU A 94 18.15 -0.56 4.66
C LEU A 94 17.77 -1.29 5.96
N ARG A 95 18.57 -1.07 7.00
CA ARG A 95 18.23 -1.49 8.35
C ARG A 95 17.27 -0.51 9.04
N TYR A 96 17.42 0.78 8.72
CA TYR A 96 16.59 1.87 9.22
C TYR A 96 16.58 3.04 8.23
N ILE A 97 15.55 3.86 8.30
CA ILE A 97 15.50 5.16 7.62
C ILE A 97 16.24 6.16 8.50
N PRO A 98 17.33 6.79 8.01
CA PRO A 98 18.09 7.77 8.80
C PRO A 98 17.26 9.01 9.14
N ALA A 99 17.44 9.57 10.34
CA ALA A 99 16.68 10.72 10.79
C ALA A 99 16.82 11.94 9.87
N GLU A 100 18.01 12.17 9.33
CA GLU A 100 18.31 13.28 8.40
C GLU A 100 17.64 13.14 7.02
N LYS A 101 17.05 11.98 6.74
CA LYS A 101 16.26 11.72 5.53
C LYS A 101 14.75 11.85 5.75
N ILE A 102 14.31 12.11 6.96
CA ILE A 102 12.90 12.28 7.33
C ILE A 102 12.58 13.77 7.41
N TYR A 103 11.72 14.25 6.51
CA TYR A 103 11.26 15.64 6.52
C TYR A 103 10.13 15.85 7.53
N TYR A 104 9.14 14.94 7.53
CA TYR A 104 8.00 14.96 8.43
C TYR A 104 7.71 13.57 9.00
N SER A 105 7.27 13.55 10.26
CA SER A 105 6.78 12.34 10.95
C SER A 105 5.44 12.66 11.60
N ILE A 106 4.38 12.06 11.09
CA ILE A 106 2.99 12.35 11.44
C ILE A 106 2.39 11.16 12.18
N ASP A 107 1.86 11.38 13.38
CA ASP A 107 1.20 10.33 14.16
C ASP A 107 -0.20 10.02 13.59
N LEU A 108 -0.39 8.78 13.19
CA LEU A 108 -1.62 8.21 12.65
C LEU A 108 -2.13 7.01 13.45
N ALA A 109 -1.63 6.79 14.67
CA ALA A 109 -1.99 5.62 15.49
C ALA A 109 -3.51 5.47 15.68
N GLY A 110 -4.24 6.60 15.76
CA GLY A 110 -5.70 6.62 15.93
C GLY A 110 -6.53 6.10 14.75
N ILE A 111 -5.91 5.92 13.57
CA ILE A 111 -6.61 5.50 12.35
C ILE A 111 -6.10 4.20 11.73
N LYS A 112 -5.07 3.58 12.32
CA LYS A 112 -4.48 2.32 11.86
C LYS A 112 -4.19 2.33 10.35
N PRO A 113 -3.22 3.15 9.86
CA PRO A 113 -2.91 3.24 8.44
C PRO A 113 -2.29 1.95 7.93
N MET A 114 -2.73 1.47 6.76
CA MET A 114 -2.33 0.19 6.18
C MET A 114 -1.57 0.33 4.87
N LYS A 115 -1.91 1.35 4.06
CA LYS A 115 -1.34 1.59 2.75
C LYS A 115 -1.30 3.08 2.48
N VAL A 116 -0.25 3.55 1.81
CA VAL A 116 -0.13 4.92 1.32
C VAL A 116 0.07 4.93 -0.18
N GLN A 117 -0.55 5.89 -0.83
CA GLN A 117 -0.41 6.19 -2.26
C GLN A 117 -0.45 7.71 -2.45
N VAL A 118 -0.07 8.16 -3.63
CA VAL A 118 -0.05 9.56 -4.03
C VAL A 118 -0.69 9.66 -5.41
N GLY A 119 -1.56 10.65 -5.60
CA GLY A 119 -2.20 10.92 -6.89
C GLY A 119 -3.14 12.10 -6.82
N ASP A 120 -3.35 12.78 -7.95
CA ASP A 120 -4.32 13.88 -8.10
C ASP A 120 -5.72 13.29 -8.34
N ILE A 121 -6.56 13.28 -7.30
CA ILE A 121 -7.91 12.72 -7.40
C ILE A 121 -8.97 13.76 -7.76
N ASN A 122 -8.66 15.03 -7.64
CA ASN A 122 -9.63 16.12 -7.78
C ASN A 122 -9.42 16.98 -9.02
N GLY A 123 -8.28 16.80 -9.73
CA GLY A 123 -7.96 17.46 -10.99
C GLY A 123 -7.46 18.89 -10.81
N ASP A 124 -6.93 19.24 -9.63
CA ASP A 124 -6.38 20.56 -9.38
C ASP A 124 -4.87 20.66 -9.69
N GLY A 125 -4.25 19.54 -10.04
CA GLY A 125 -2.85 19.41 -10.38
C GLY A 125 -1.94 19.19 -9.18
N ILE A 126 -2.48 19.10 -7.97
CA ILE A 126 -1.75 18.82 -6.73
C ILE A 126 -2.08 17.39 -6.31
N ASN A 127 -1.05 16.62 -5.95
CA ASN A 127 -1.30 15.25 -5.54
C ASN A 127 -1.74 15.15 -4.08
N GLU A 128 -2.81 14.40 -3.83
CA GLU A 128 -3.22 14.03 -2.49
C GLU A 128 -2.44 12.82 -1.96
N VAL A 129 -2.31 12.77 -0.63
CA VAL A 129 -1.87 11.61 0.12
C VAL A 129 -3.08 10.72 0.40
N ALA A 130 -3.17 9.59 -0.30
CA ALA A 130 -4.21 8.59 -0.10
C ALA A 130 -3.76 7.54 0.91
N ILE A 131 -4.52 7.38 1.99
CA ILE A 131 -4.21 6.43 3.07
C ILE A 131 -5.37 5.44 3.22
N CYS A 132 -5.09 4.14 3.01
CA CYS A 132 -6.00 3.10 3.45
C CYS A 132 -5.90 2.98 4.97
N VAL A 133 -6.99 3.19 5.67
CA VAL A 133 -7.07 3.11 7.13
C VAL A 133 -8.04 2.03 7.57
N TYR A 134 -7.88 1.53 8.81
CA TYR A 134 -8.82 0.59 9.42
C TYR A 134 -9.48 1.20 10.64
N LYS A 135 -10.70 1.73 10.46
CA LYS A 135 -11.46 2.37 11.53
C LYS A 135 -12.97 2.41 11.27
N THR A 136 -13.73 2.85 12.26
CA THR A 136 -15.13 3.26 12.10
C THR A 136 -15.23 4.64 11.45
N ALA A 137 -16.37 4.96 10.84
CA ALA A 137 -16.71 6.31 10.41
C ALA A 137 -18.05 6.74 10.99
N LYS A 138 -18.30 8.06 11.04
CA LYS A 138 -19.49 8.66 11.66
C LYS A 138 -20.81 8.08 11.14
N PHE A 139 -20.87 7.78 9.86
CA PHE A 139 -22.08 7.25 9.20
C PHE A 139 -22.00 5.74 8.91
N HIS A 140 -20.95 5.08 9.40
CA HIS A 140 -20.76 3.63 9.29
C HIS A 140 -19.90 3.16 10.47
N GLU A 141 -20.54 2.87 11.59
CA GLU A 141 -19.90 2.55 12.89
C GLU A 141 -19.32 1.12 12.93
N VAL A 142 -19.04 0.53 11.77
CA VAL A 142 -18.38 -0.77 11.64
C VAL A 142 -16.90 -0.54 11.36
N MET A 143 -16.03 -1.29 12.04
CA MET A 143 -14.59 -1.34 11.72
C MET A 143 -14.44 -1.89 10.32
N ALA A 144 -13.77 -1.14 9.44
CA ALA A 144 -13.54 -1.53 8.05
C ALA A 144 -12.35 -0.77 7.45
N LYS A 145 -11.81 -1.29 6.36
CA LYS A 145 -10.89 -0.53 5.49
C LYS A 145 -11.62 0.66 4.88
N ARG A 146 -10.93 1.80 4.83
CA ARG A 146 -11.44 3.06 4.26
C ARG A 146 -10.36 3.80 3.52
N PRO A 147 -10.64 4.37 2.35
CA PRO A 147 -9.74 5.32 1.71
C PRO A 147 -9.94 6.71 2.32
N PHE A 148 -8.87 7.31 2.81
CA PHE A 148 -8.83 8.69 3.26
C PHE A 148 -7.86 9.47 2.39
N PHE A 149 -8.21 10.70 2.04
CA PHE A 149 -7.42 11.57 1.19
C PHE A 149 -7.12 12.88 1.90
N PHE A 150 -5.88 13.34 1.77
CA PHE A 150 -5.37 14.51 2.46
C PHE A 150 -4.44 15.30 1.54
N ASP A 151 -4.48 16.63 1.64
CA ASP A 151 -3.38 17.48 1.21
C ASP A 151 -2.27 17.45 2.26
N LEU A 152 -1.02 17.53 1.83
CA LEU A 152 0.12 17.71 2.73
C LEU A 152 0.55 19.18 2.70
N VAL A 153 0.26 19.93 3.76
CA VAL A 153 0.60 21.34 3.89
C VAL A 153 1.51 21.56 5.07
N GLU A 154 2.77 21.95 4.82
CA GLU A 154 3.78 22.22 5.86
C GLU A 154 3.88 21.07 6.90
N GLY A 155 3.84 19.82 6.43
CA GLY A 155 3.92 18.63 7.28
C GLY A 155 2.62 18.27 8.02
N ASN A 156 1.50 18.92 7.71
CA ASN A 156 0.19 18.61 8.26
C ASN A 156 -0.70 17.97 7.20
N LEU A 157 -1.47 16.94 7.57
CA LEU A 157 -2.48 16.34 6.72
C LEU A 157 -3.79 17.12 6.87
N ILE A 158 -4.19 17.80 5.80
CA ILE A 158 -5.45 18.53 5.70
C ILE A 158 -6.47 17.61 5.01
N PRO A 159 -7.60 17.25 5.65
CA PRO A 159 -8.54 16.33 5.04
C PRO A 159 -9.20 16.89 3.78
N VAL A 160 -9.07 16.19 2.64
CA VAL A 160 -9.85 16.38 1.41
C VAL A 160 -11.10 15.52 1.47
N TRP A 161 -10.93 14.22 1.79
CA TRP A 161 -12.06 13.30 1.94
C TRP A 161 -11.76 12.20 2.95
N LEU A 162 -12.64 12.08 3.93
CA LEU A 162 -12.61 11.02 4.93
C LEU A 162 -13.77 10.05 4.69
N GLY A 163 -13.65 9.22 3.67
CA GLY A 163 -14.71 8.35 3.19
C GLY A 163 -15.27 7.40 4.24
N SER A 164 -16.60 7.30 4.31
CA SER A 164 -17.22 6.31 5.20
C SER A 164 -17.02 4.89 4.67
N ARG A 165 -17.12 4.69 3.37
CA ARG A 165 -16.86 3.43 2.63
C ARG A 165 -16.89 3.70 1.12
N LEU A 166 -16.34 2.78 0.33
CA LEU A 166 -16.71 2.59 -1.07
C LEU A 166 -18.07 1.86 -1.13
N SER A 167 -18.54 1.48 -2.30
CA SER A 167 -19.84 0.80 -2.45
C SER A 167 -19.93 -0.48 -1.62
N ARG A 168 -18.81 -1.22 -1.53
CA ARG A 168 -18.68 -2.48 -0.81
C ARG A 168 -17.39 -2.52 0.02
N PRO A 169 -17.24 -3.47 0.95
CA PRO A 169 -15.93 -3.81 1.52
C PRO A 169 -14.96 -4.19 0.41
N PHE A 170 -13.68 -3.87 0.57
CA PHE A 170 -12.66 -4.13 -0.43
C PHE A 170 -11.41 -4.81 0.15
N ASP A 171 -10.75 -5.62 -0.67
CA ASP A 171 -9.46 -6.22 -0.32
C ASP A 171 -8.33 -5.19 -0.46
N ASP A 172 -8.29 -4.48 -1.60
CA ASP A 172 -7.28 -3.46 -1.92
C ASP A 172 -7.86 -2.41 -2.87
N TYR A 173 -7.19 -1.24 -2.96
CA TYR A 173 -7.42 -0.25 -4.00
C TYR A 173 -6.11 0.38 -4.46
N VAL A 174 -6.10 0.93 -5.66
CA VAL A 174 -5.02 1.74 -6.22
C VAL A 174 -5.58 3.00 -6.84
N LEU A 175 -4.75 4.04 -6.92
CA LEU A 175 -5.00 5.22 -7.73
C LEU A 175 -4.40 5.01 -9.11
N PHE A 176 -5.14 5.31 -10.14
CA PHE A 176 -4.71 5.18 -11.53
C PHE A 176 -5.59 6.02 -12.44
N ASP A 177 -4.99 6.90 -13.22
CA ASP A 177 -5.67 7.65 -14.28
C ASP A 177 -6.12 6.67 -15.38
N VAL A 178 -7.34 6.13 -15.23
CA VAL A 178 -7.84 5.06 -16.13
C VAL A 178 -8.27 5.60 -17.48
N ASN A 179 -8.63 6.87 -17.58
CA ASN A 179 -9.19 7.50 -18.78
C ASN A 179 -8.19 8.42 -19.51
N ALA A 180 -6.99 8.61 -18.94
CA ALA A 180 -5.90 9.45 -19.42
C ALA A 180 -6.28 10.94 -19.49
N ASP A 181 -7.07 11.44 -18.53
CA ASP A 181 -7.43 12.86 -18.42
C ASP A 181 -6.54 13.65 -17.43
N GLY A 182 -5.63 12.96 -16.77
CA GLY A 182 -4.69 13.53 -15.80
C GLY A 182 -5.21 13.51 -14.38
N VAL A 183 -6.38 12.92 -14.11
CA VAL A 183 -6.98 12.76 -12.79
C VAL A 183 -7.01 11.28 -12.42
N ASP A 184 -6.60 10.95 -11.20
CA ASP A 184 -6.56 9.56 -10.77
C ASP A 184 -7.93 9.07 -10.28
N GLU A 185 -8.39 7.96 -10.81
CA GLU A 185 -9.51 7.21 -10.30
C GLU A 185 -9.11 6.22 -9.21
N ILE A 186 -10.07 5.83 -8.36
CA ILE A 186 -9.93 4.67 -7.50
C ILE A 186 -10.28 3.42 -8.30
N VAL A 187 -9.35 2.48 -8.36
CA VAL A 187 -9.56 1.12 -8.84
C VAL A 187 -9.54 0.19 -7.63
N SER A 188 -10.64 -0.48 -7.30
CA SER A 188 -10.77 -1.31 -6.09
C SER A 188 -11.15 -2.76 -6.40
N ILE A 189 -10.66 -3.69 -5.59
CA ILE A 189 -11.11 -5.10 -5.58
C ILE A 189 -12.11 -5.25 -4.44
N GLU A 190 -13.38 -5.41 -4.78
CA GLU A 190 -14.50 -5.38 -3.84
C GLU A 190 -15.15 -6.74 -3.65
N HIS A 191 -15.77 -6.92 -2.46
CA HIS A 191 -16.48 -8.12 -2.08
C HIS A 191 -17.94 -8.08 -2.52
N LEU A 192 -18.40 -9.15 -3.17
CA LEU A 192 -19.82 -9.38 -3.41
C LEU A 192 -20.45 -10.11 -2.21
N GLU A 193 -21.76 -10.01 -2.08
CA GLU A 193 -22.52 -10.69 -1.01
C GLU A 193 -22.41 -12.22 -1.07
N ASN A 194 -22.24 -12.78 -2.27
CA ASN A 194 -22.01 -14.22 -2.49
C ASN A 194 -20.58 -14.68 -2.15
N GLY A 195 -19.70 -13.76 -1.72
CA GLY A 195 -18.28 -14.03 -1.43
C GLY A 195 -17.34 -13.89 -2.65
N GLY A 196 -17.88 -13.61 -3.83
CA GLY A 196 -17.10 -13.30 -5.02
C GLY A 196 -16.36 -11.96 -4.95
N ARG A 197 -15.64 -11.63 -5.99
CA ARG A 197 -14.90 -10.37 -6.12
C ARG A 197 -15.17 -9.71 -7.46
N VAL A 198 -15.16 -8.38 -7.49
CA VAL A 198 -15.18 -7.56 -8.71
C VAL A 198 -14.09 -6.51 -8.61
N VAL A 199 -13.65 -6.00 -9.76
CA VAL A 199 -12.91 -4.73 -9.82
C VAL A 199 -13.91 -3.62 -10.13
N ALA A 200 -13.94 -2.58 -9.31
CA ALA A 200 -14.78 -1.40 -9.50
C ALA A 200 -13.91 -0.16 -9.69
N LEU A 201 -14.34 0.72 -10.58
CA LEU A 201 -13.70 2.00 -10.89
C LEU A 201 -14.56 3.14 -10.37
N TYR A 202 -13.95 4.13 -9.73
CA TYR A 202 -14.62 5.27 -9.13
C TYR A 202 -13.96 6.57 -9.54
N GLU A 203 -14.75 7.55 -9.92
CA GLU A 203 -14.30 8.92 -10.17
C GLU A 203 -14.71 9.87 -9.04
N TRP A 204 -13.94 10.93 -8.84
CA TRP A 204 -14.25 11.99 -7.90
C TRP A 204 -15.35 12.92 -8.43
N LYS A 205 -16.32 13.27 -7.58
CA LYS A 205 -17.45 14.14 -7.90
C LYS A 205 -17.53 15.41 -7.04
N GLY A 206 -16.37 15.88 -6.55
CA GLY A 206 -16.27 17.13 -5.76
C GLY A 206 -16.59 16.97 -4.28
N PHE A 207 -17.32 15.94 -3.87
CA PHE A 207 -17.67 15.66 -2.46
C PHE A 207 -17.55 14.17 -2.07
N GLY A 208 -17.23 13.31 -3.03
CA GLY A 208 -17.06 11.88 -2.84
C GLY A 208 -16.84 11.17 -4.16
N PHE A 209 -16.64 9.86 -4.06
CA PHE A 209 -16.41 9.00 -5.22
C PHE A 209 -17.71 8.31 -5.66
N GLU A 210 -17.95 8.31 -6.96
CA GLU A 210 -19.05 7.58 -7.60
C GLU A 210 -18.50 6.48 -8.51
N VAL A 211 -19.18 5.31 -8.52
CA VAL A 211 -18.76 4.20 -9.38
C VAL A 211 -19.03 4.53 -10.84
N ILE A 212 -18.00 4.42 -11.67
CA ILE A 212 -18.10 4.58 -13.13
C ILE A 212 -18.57 3.27 -13.77
N THR A 213 -17.90 2.18 -13.38
CA THR A 213 -18.12 0.84 -13.93
C THR A 213 -17.51 -0.22 -13.02
N GLN A 214 -17.85 -1.47 -13.29
CA GLN A 214 -17.24 -2.62 -12.63
C GLN A 214 -17.06 -3.79 -13.59
N SER A 215 -16.15 -4.70 -13.25
CA SER A 215 -15.98 -5.96 -13.99
C SER A 215 -17.11 -6.95 -13.73
N GLU A 216 -17.16 -8.01 -14.51
CA GLU A 216 -17.81 -9.26 -14.12
C GLU A 216 -17.14 -9.83 -12.86
N GLU A 217 -17.81 -10.80 -12.23
CA GLU A 217 -17.26 -11.50 -11.06
C GLU A 217 -15.93 -12.20 -11.44
N LEU A 218 -14.93 -12.00 -10.60
CA LEU A 218 -13.60 -12.57 -10.82
C LEU A 218 -13.57 -14.07 -10.47
N GLU A 219 -13.11 -14.88 -11.39
CA GLU A 219 -12.89 -16.30 -11.18
C GLU A 219 -11.50 -16.56 -10.62
N GLY A 220 -11.40 -16.88 -9.31
CA GLY A 220 -10.13 -17.18 -8.64
C GLY A 220 -10.12 -16.76 -7.18
N LYS A 221 -9.09 -17.19 -6.44
CA LYS A 221 -8.97 -16.92 -5.00
C LYS A 221 -8.03 -15.76 -4.73
N LYS A 222 -8.45 -14.90 -3.80
CA LYS A 222 -7.64 -13.78 -3.29
C LYS A 222 -6.99 -12.98 -4.44
N PRO A 223 -7.79 -12.31 -5.27
CA PRO A 223 -7.27 -11.46 -6.31
C PRO A 223 -6.43 -10.33 -5.70
N ARG A 224 -5.41 -9.92 -6.42
CA ARG A 224 -4.59 -8.75 -6.10
C ARG A 224 -4.21 -8.04 -7.39
N PHE A 225 -3.95 -6.75 -7.32
CA PHE A 225 -3.46 -6.02 -8.47
C PHE A 225 -2.06 -6.52 -8.87
N ASP A 226 -1.84 -6.61 -10.16
CA ASP A 226 -0.55 -6.93 -10.74
C ASP A 226 0.17 -5.61 -11.07
N SER A 227 1.15 -5.27 -10.27
CA SER A 227 1.98 -4.08 -10.47
C SER A 227 3.16 -4.30 -11.44
N GLU A 228 3.40 -5.55 -11.88
CA GLU A 228 4.50 -5.88 -12.78
C GLU A 228 4.07 -5.78 -14.25
N THR A 229 2.77 -6.03 -14.53
CA THR A 229 2.21 -5.89 -15.88
C THR A 229 1.70 -4.46 -16.08
N PRO A 230 2.19 -3.74 -17.10
CA PRO A 230 1.72 -2.40 -17.38
C PRO A 230 0.19 -2.36 -17.61
N TRP A 231 -0.47 -1.40 -16.99
CA TRP A 231 -1.87 -1.08 -17.24
C TRP A 231 -1.98 -0.11 -18.41
N ALA A 232 -3.14 -0.06 -19.04
CA ALA A 232 -3.42 0.90 -20.10
C ALA A 232 -4.58 1.82 -19.70
N ALA A 233 -4.45 3.08 -20.05
CA ALA A 233 -5.43 4.15 -19.80
C ALA A 233 -6.00 4.67 -21.12
N GLY A 234 -7.15 5.33 -21.07
CA GLY A 234 -7.81 5.99 -22.20
C GLY A 234 -9.25 5.52 -22.41
N ASP A 235 -9.77 5.65 -23.61
CA ASP A 235 -11.13 5.18 -24.00
C ASP A 235 -11.39 3.71 -23.62
N ILE A 236 -10.32 2.92 -23.59
CA ILE A 236 -10.30 1.53 -23.14
C ILE A 236 -9.21 1.40 -22.11
N ALA A 237 -9.58 1.18 -20.85
CA ALA A 237 -8.63 0.92 -19.78
C ALA A 237 -8.40 -0.60 -19.62
N GLU A 238 -7.16 -0.98 -19.38
CA GLU A 238 -6.76 -2.36 -19.11
C GLU A 238 -6.11 -2.47 -17.73
N ILE A 239 -6.67 -3.31 -16.87
CA ILE A 239 -6.22 -3.53 -15.50
C ILE A 239 -5.86 -5.01 -15.32
N SER A 240 -4.67 -5.29 -14.80
CA SER A 240 -4.19 -6.65 -14.59
C SER A 240 -4.38 -7.09 -13.14
N VAL A 241 -4.91 -8.30 -12.97
CA VAL A 241 -5.17 -8.94 -11.68
C VAL A 241 -4.53 -10.33 -11.64
N LEU A 242 -3.90 -10.65 -10.52
CA LEU A 242 -3.32 -11.95 -10.19
C LEU A 242 -4.17 -12.66 -9.15
N PHE A 243 -4.15 -13.99 -9.14
CA PHE A 243 -4.84 -14.82 -8.16
C PHE A 243 -3.87 -15.70 -7.39
N SER A 244 -4.17 -15.97 -6.11
CA SER A 244 -3.30 -16.78 -5.25
C SER A 244 -3.25 -18.27 -5.63
N ASP A 245 -4.26 -18.77 -6.35
CA ASP A 245 -4.42 -20.16 -6.79
C ASP A 245 -4.03 -20.37 -8.26
N SER A 246 -3.51 -19.35 -8.92
CA SER A 246 -3.14 -19.36 -10.32
C SER A 246 -1.91 -18.50 -10.58
N THR A 247 -1.08 -18.90 -11.52
CA THR A 247 -0.04 -18.04 -12.11
C THR A 247 -0.57 -17.23 -13.30
N LYS A 248 -1.87 -17.31 -13.56
CA LYS A 248 -2.53 -16.59 -14.65
C LYS A 248 -2.71 -15.11 -14.28
N HIS A 249 -2.24 -14.24 -15.15
CA HIS A 249 -2.64 -12.83 -15.17
C HIS A 249 -3.99 -12.74 -15.89
N VAL A 250 -4.96 -12.12 -15.27
CA VAL A 250 -6.24 -11.79 -15.90
C VAL A 250 -6.24 -10.32 -16.20
N ARG A 251 -6.39 -9.97 -17.48
CA ARG A 251 -6.53 -8.60 -17.94
C ARG A 251 -8.00 -8.26 -18.03
N LEU A 252 -8.41 -7.26 -17.28
CA LEU A 252 -9.77 -6.70 -17.30
C LEU A 252 -9.78 -5.52 -18.26
N ILE A 253 -10.80 -5.47 -19.12
CA ILE A 253 -10.94 -4.43 -20.13
C ILE A 253 -12.20 -3.63 -19.79
N PHE A 254 -12.04 -2.33 -19.62
CA PHE A 254 -13.12 -1.40 -19.34
C PHE A 254 -13.29 -0.43 -20.52
N ASN A 255 -14.50 -0.33 -21.04
CA ASN A 255 -14.83 0.66 -22.08
C ASN A 255 -15.38 1.92 -21.37
N LEU A 256 -14.59 2.99 -21.38
CA LEU A 256 -14.89 4.26 -20.70
C LEU A 256 -15.44 5.32 -21.65
N LYS A 257 -15.65 4.99 -22.95
CA LYS A 257 -16.29 5.93 -23.87
C LYS A 257 -17.60 6.43 -23.29
N LYS A 258 -17.70 7.72 -23.04
CA LYS A 258 -18.98 8.36 -22.77
C LYS A 258 -19.86 8.12 -23.99
N ASN A 259 -20.99 7.45 -23.82
CA ASN A 259 -22.05 7.49 -24.82
C ASN A 259 -22.48 8.96 -24.91
N GLU A 260 -22.04 9.66 -25.96
CA GLU A 260 -22.58 10.97 -26.29
C GLU A 260 -24.06 10.73 -26.66
N GLY A 261 -24.94 10.93 -25.68
CA GLY A 261 -26.38 10.85 -25.78
C GLY A 261 -26.99 12.25 -25.82
#